data_67e0320663a90ad568e62217b33fbefc
#
_entry.id   67e0320663a90ad568e62217b33fbefc
#
_cell.length_a   1.000
_cell.length_b   1.000
_cell.length_c   1.000
_cell.angle_alpha   90.00
_cell.angle_beta   90.00
_cell.angle_gamma   90.00
#
_symmetry.space_group_name_H-M   'P 1'
#
loop_
_entity.id
_entity.type
_entity.pdbx_description
1 polymer ?
#
loop_
_entity_poly.entity_id
_entity_poly.type
_entity_poly.pdbx_seq_one_letter_code
_entity_poly.pdbx_strand_id
1 'polypeptide(L)'
;LNQICSEFELSRDTVMVAFNELKAKGIVNSIPGKGYYINSTEINLDQKIFVLFDELNAFKEDLYSSFLNSLDAKSSVDIYFHHFNYQVFKNLISESAGKYTSYVIMPATFDFTADMIGKLPRERVYILDRKKDDLTDYPVVYQDFDQDVYDALNEGLDLLQKYTKLIMIFPGGKEPEGRMNGFQRFCSEMGFQSEIIRNVINKEMRAGEAYFVPSDRNLVRLIKMASEKNLVLGKDVGIVSFNDTVLKEVVAGGITTISTDFQLMGQTLARMIQDRSTGKIRNQSSLIRRKSL
;
A
#
# COMPACT_ATOMS: atom_id res chain seq x y z
N LEU A 1 20.46 -30.00 -17.45
CA LEU A 1 20.26 -29.97 -16.01
C LEU A 1 20.81 -31.24 -15.34
N ASN A 2 20.43 -32.43 -15.80
CA ASN A 2 20.92 -33.70 -15.25
C ASN A 2 22.45 -33.85 -15.41
N GLN A 3 23.02 -33.40 -16.51
CA GLN A 3 24.44 -33.38 -16.72
C GLN A 3 25.18 -32.52 -15.68
N ILE A 4 24.68 -31.32 -15.37
CA ILE A 4 25.26 -30.43 -14.36
C ILE A 4 25.13 -31.02 -12.96
N CYS A 5 23.96 -31.60 -12.64
CA CYS A 5 23.78 -32.30 -11.37
C CYS A 5 24.82 -33.40 -11.18
N SER A 6 25.10 -34.18 -12.22
CA SER A 6 26.07 -35.27 -12.18
C SER A 6 27.51 -34.76 -12.15
N GLU A 7 27.86 -33.71 -12.91
CA GLU A 7 29.21 -33.17 -13.02
C GLU A 7 29.67 -32.45 -11.73
N PHE A 8 28.73 -31.75 -11.05
CA PHE A 8 29.04 -31.01 -9.82
C PHE A 8 28.54 -31.69 -8.54
N GLU A 9 28.02 -32.90 -8.62
CA GLU A 9 27.50 -33.71 -7.50
C GLU A 9 26.45 -32.94 -6.68
N LEU A 10 25.63 -32.12 -7.34
CA LEU A 10 24.62 -31.27 -6.71
C LEU A 10 23.20 -31.86 -6.87
N SER A 11 22.37 -31.57 -5.88
CA SER A 11 20.94 -31.92 -5.98
C SER A 11 20.29 -31.15 -7.15
N ARG A 12 19.23 -31.73 -7.72
CA ARG A 12 18.46 -31.07 -8.79
C ARG A 12 17.89 -29.73 -8.34
N ASP A 13 17.45 -29.62 -7.09
CA ASP A 13 16.88 -28.40 -6.52
C ASP A 13 17.94 -27.31 -6.39
N THR A 14 19.16 -27.65 -5.98
CA THR A 14 20.28 -26.70 -5.91
C THR A 14 20.62 -26.15 -7.29
N VAL A 15 20.69 -27.01 -8.30
CA VAL A 15 20.96 -26.60 -9.69
C VAL A 15 19.80 -25.75 -10.22
N MET A 16 18.54 -26.10 -9.91
CA MET A 16 17.37 -25.30 -10.31
C MET A 16 17.39 -23.89 -9.71
N VAL A 17 17.77 -23.75 -8.44
CA VAL A 17 17.92 -22.43 -7.80
C VAL A 17 18.94 -21.58 -8.55
N ALA A 18 20.11 -22.15 -8.87
CA ALA A 18 21.14 -21.44 -9.63
C ALA A 18 20.66 -21.05 -11.05
N PHE A 19 19.96 -21.96 -11.75
CA PHE A 19 19.43 -21.66 -13.08
C PHE A 19 18.31 -20.60 -13.04
N ASN A 20 17.47 -20.61 -12.03
CA ASN A 20 16.47 -19.56 -11.84
C ASN A 20 17.12 -18.20 -11.58
N GLU A 21 18.23 -18.17 -10.85
CA GLU A 21 19.01 -16.96 -10.64
C GLU A 21 19.63 -16.44 -11.95
N LEU A 22 20.27 -17.31 -12.72
CA LEU A 22 20.83 -16.95 -14.01
C LEU A 22 19.76 -16.51 -15.01
N LYS A 23 18.55 -17.10 -14.93
CA LYS A 23 17.40 -16.72 -15.75
C LYS A 23 16.84 -15.35 -15.34
N ALA A 24 16.75 -15.07 -14.05
CA ALA A 24 16.35 -13.76 -13.56
C ALA A 24 17.31 -12.64 -13.98
N LYS A 25 18.61 -12.98 -14.10
CA LYS A 25 19.66 -12.09 -14.62
C LYS A 25 19.72 -12.04 -16.15
N GLY A 26 18.83 -12.73 -16.87
CA GLY A 26 18.82 -12.76 -18.34
C GLY A 26 19.98 -13.50 -19.01
N ILE A 27 20.86 -14.14 -18.22
CA ILE A 27 22.06 -14.87 -18.71
C ILE A 27 21.64 -16.17 -19.39
N VAL A 28 20.68 -16.88 -18.78
CA VAL A 28 20.16 -18.17 -19.26
C VAL A 28 18.67 -18.04 -19.53
N ASN A 29 18.18 -18.70 -20.58
CA ASN A 29 16.74 -18.86 -20.83
C ASN A 29 16.40 -20.34 -21.00
N SER A 30 15.10 -20.67 -20.96
CA SER A 30 14.60 -22.05 -21.11
C SER A 30 13.49 -22.13 -22.15
N ILE A 31 13.57 -23.16 -23.00
CA ILE A 31 12.48 -23.49 -23.93
C ILE A 31 11.87 -24.81 -23.46
N PRO A 32 10.55 -24.90 -23.24
CA PRO A 32 9.90 -26.15 -22.88
C PRO A 32 10.24 -27.26 -23.90
N GLY A 33 10.68 -28.42 -23.38
CA GLY A 33 11.10 -29.55 -24.20
C GLY A 33 12.50 -29.47 -24.85
N LYS A 34 13.16 -28.31 -24.87
CA LYS A 34 14.52 -28.15 -25.44
C LYS A 34 15.61 -27.90 -24.38
N GLY A 35 15.22 -27.48 -23.17
CA GLY A 35 16.16 -27.28 -22.07
C GLY A 35 16.60 -25.82 -21.90
N TYR A 36 17.77 -25.61 -21.29
CA TYR A 36 18.35 -24.29 -20.99
C TYR A 36 19.42 -23.93 -22.05
N TYR A 37 19.49 -22.64 -22.36
CA TYR A 37 20.50 -22.10 -23.28
C TYR A 37 21.01 -20.76 -22.78
N ILE A 38 22.22 -20.38 -23.14
CA ILE A 38 22.81 -19.07 -22.85
C ILE A 38 22.11 -18.04 -23.73
N ASN A 39 21.48 -17.07 -23.10
CA ASN A 39 20.74 -15.99 -23.76
C ASN A 39 21.64 -14.76 -23.99
N SER A 40 22.55 -14.46 -23.07
CA SER A 40 23.51 -13.38 -23.19
C SER A 40 24.80 -13.74 -22.44
N THR A 41 25.93 -13.39 -23.04
CA THR A 41 27.25 -13.44 -22.42
C THR A 41 27.63 -12.08 -21.77
N GLU A 42 26.89 -11.02 -22.08
CA GLU A 42 26.99 -9.77 -21.37
C GLU A 42 26.16 -9.89 -20.09
N ILE A 43 26.83 -9.88 -18.95
CA ILE A 43 26.21 -9.87 -17.64
C ILE A 43 25.70 -8.43 -17.41
N ASN A 44 24.57 -8.13 -17.99
CA ASN A 44 23.81 -6.96 -17.56
C ASN A 44 23.19 -7.31 -16.21
N LEU A 45 23.74 -6.71 -15.18
CA LEU A 45 23.18 -6.77 -13.81
C LEU A 45 21.90 -5.89 -13.71
N ASP A 46 21.13 -5.85 -14.79
CA ASP A 46 19.89 -5.08 -14.82
C ASP A 46 18.91 -5.66 -13.79
N GLN A 47 18.49 -4.83 -12.86
CA GLN A 47 17.47 -5.22 -11.89
C GLN A 47 16.15 -5.37 -12.64
N LYS A 48 15.56 -6.56 -12.58
CA LYS A 48 14.20 -6.80 -13.06
C LYS A 48 13.28 -6.96 -11.87
N ILE A 49 12.40 -5.99 -11.64
CA ILE A 49 11.57 -5.89 -10.44
C ILE A 49 10.13 -6.22 -10.80
N PHE A 50 9.55 -7.19 -10.09
CA PHE A 50 8.12 -7.48 -10.11
C PHE A 50 7.42 -6.63 -9.07
N VAL A 51 6.38 -5.88 -9.46
CA VAL A 51 5.57 -5.08 -8.55
C VAL A 51 4.13 -5.56 -8.63
N LEU A 52 3.57 -5.97 -7.50
CA LEU A 52 2.18 -6.42 -7.38
C LEU A 52 1.42 -5.52 -6.41
N PHE A 53 0.58 -4.64 -6.95
CA PHE A 53 -0.29 -3.75 -6.18
C PHE A 53 -1.70 -4.34 -6.05
N ASP A 54 -2.43 -3.88 -5.06
CA ASP A 54 -3.85 -4.23 -4.88
C ASP A 54 -4.75 -3.51 -5.90
N GLU A 55 -4.59 -2.21 -6.12
CA GLU A 55 -5.29 -1.42 -7.13
C GLU A 55 -4.46 -0.20 -7.54
N LEU A 56 -4.79 0.44 -8.66
CA LEU A 56 -4.24 1.74 -9.04
C LEU A 56 -5.23 2.84 -8.65
N ASN A 57 -4.70 3.91 -8.05
CA ASN A 57 -5.41 5.15 -7.76
C ASN A 57 -4.38 6.30 -7.66
N ALA A 58 -4.84 7.55 -7.54
CA ALA A 58 -3.96 8.72 -7.64
C ALA A 58 -2.75 8.67 -6.68
N PHE A 59 -2.95 8.34 -5.41
CA PHE A 59 -1.84 8.30 -4.45
C PHE A 59 -0.89 7.10 -4.65
N LYS A 60 -1.36 5.98 -5.22
CA LYS A 60 -0.48 4.86 -5.61
C LYS A 60 0.27 5.14 -6.91
N GLU A 61 -0.27 5.99 -7.77
CA GLU A 61 0.44 6.50 -8.93
C GLU A 61 1.62 7.39 -8.50
N ASP A 62 1.43 8.27 -7.49
CA ASP A 62 2.51 9.06 -6.90
C ASP A 62 3.60 8.17 -6.29
N LEU A 63 3.22 7.14 -5.52
CA LEU A 63 4.14 6.15 -4.97
C LEU A 63 4.94 5.45 -6.08
N TYR A 64 4.25 4.94 -7.10
CA TYR A 64 4.88 4.20 -8.19
C TYR A 64 5.82 5.09 -9.01
N SER A 65 5.39 6.30 -9.33
CA SER A 65 6.21 7.28 -10.07
C SER A 65 7.47 7.65 -9.28
N SER A 66 7.34 7.89 -7.97
CA SER A 66 8.48 8.19 -7.11
C SER A 66 9.41 6.98 -6.96
N PHE A 67 8.87 5.77 -6.88
CA PHE A 67 9.64 4.53 -6.88
C PHE A 67 10.47 4.40 -8.16
N LEU A 68 9.85 4.54 -9.35
CA LEU A 68 10.55 4.46 -10.64
C LEU A 68 11.66 5.49 -10.76
N ASN A 69 11.38 6.75 -10.39
CA ASN A 69 12.34 7.85 -10.47
C ASN A 69 13.54 7.69 -9.51
N SER A 70 13.40 6.84 -8.50
CA SER A 70 14.44 6.57 -7.50
C SER A 70 15.26 5.32 -7.80
N LEU A 71 14.89 4.54 -8.81
CA LEU A 71 15.66 3.37 -9.25
C LEU A 71 16.80 3.77 -10.19
N ASP A 72 17.82 2.90 -10.23
CA ASP A 72 18.91 3.04 -11.19
C ASP A 72 18.40 2.90 -12.64
N ALA A 73 19.02 3.60 -13.58
CA ALA A 73 18.66 3.60 -15.00
C ALA A 73 18.69 2.21 -15.67
N LYS A 74 19.35 1.23 -15.04
CA LYS A 74 19.41 -0.17 -15.50
C LYS A 74 18.32 -1.06 -14.92
N SER A 75 17.39 -0.49 -14.13
CA SER A 75 16.27 -1.23 -13.56
C SER A 75 15.10 -1.26 -14.52
N SER A 76 14.46 -2.42 -14.67
CA SER A 76 13.18 -2.58 -15.35
C SER A 76 12.09 -3.02 -14.34
N VAL A 77 10.89 -2.50 -14.49
CA VAL A 77 9.77 -2.77 -13.57
C VAL A 77 8.57 -3.25 -14.37
N ASP A 78 8.08 -4.44 -14.01
CA ASP A 78 6.80 -4.95 -14.49
C ASP A 78 5.78 -4.81 -13.36
N ILE A 79 4.72 -3.99 -13.56
CA ILE A 79 3.66 -3.78 -12.57
C ILE A 79 2.40 -4.56 -12.91
N TYR A 80 1.81 -5.17 -11.89
CA TYR A 80 0.59 -5.96 -11.94
C TYR A 80 -0.38 -5.54 -10.84
N PHE A 81 -1.67 -5.84 -11.04
CA PHE A 81 -2.73 -5.51 -10.07
C PHE A 81 -3.59 -6.73 -9.80
N HIS A 82 -3.82 -7.04 -8.52
CA HIS A 82 -4.69 -8.16 -8.14
C HIS A 82 -6.14 -7.75 -7.81
N HIS A 83 -6.44 -6.46 -7.73
CA HIS A 83 -7.78 -5.89 -7.50
C HIS A 83 -8.56 -6.57 -6.35
N PHE A 84 -7.89 -6.86 -5.24
CA PHE A 84 -8.44 -7.58 -4.08
C PHE A 84 -9.01 -8.96 -4.44
N ASN A 85 -8.55 -9.56 -5.55
CA ASN A 85 -8.90 -10.91 -5.97
C ASN A 85 -7.78 -11.89 -5.60
N TYR A 86 -8.03 -12.74 -4.61
CA TYR A 86 -7.04 -13.69 -4.11
C TYR A 86 -6.54 -14.68 -5.18
N GLN A 87 -7.41 -15.13 -6.10
CA GLN A 87 -6.99 -16.05 -7.16
C GLN A 87 -6.04 -15.37 -8.15
N VAL A 88 -6.28 -14.10 -8.50
CA VAL A 88 -5.37 -13.30 -9.33
C VAL A 88 -4.04 -13.11 -8.63
N PHE A 89 -4.05 -12.74 -7.34
CA PHE A 89 -2.86 -12.63 -6.49
C PHE A 89 -2.03 -13.92 -6.52
N LYS A 90 -2.67 -15.06 -6.27
CA LYS A 90 -2.03 -16.38 -6.28
C LYS A 90 -1.40 -16.72 -7.63
N ASN A 91 -2.12 -16.50 -8.72
CA ASN A 91 -1.65 -16.83 -10.06
C ASN A 91 -0.43 -15.96 -10.43
N LEU A 92 -0.51 -14.63 -10.21
CA LEU A 92 0.57 -13.70 -10.53
C LEU A 92 1.86 -14.03 -9.76
N ILE A 93 1.76 -14.36 -8.47
CA ILE A 93 2.94 -14.77 -7.68
C ILE A 93 3.53 -16.07 -8.24
N SER A 94 2.69 -17.08 -8.49
CA SER A 94 3.16 -18.38 -9.00
C SER A 94 3.82 -18.26 -10.38
N GLU A 95 3.26 -17.44 -11.27
CA GLU A 95 3.78 -17.21 -12.61
C GLU A 95 5.05 -16.36 -12.64
N SER A 96 5.24 -15.49 -11.64
CA SER A 96 6.41 -14.60 -11.55
C SER A 96 7.63 -15.29 -10.96
N ALA A 97 7.45 -16.42 -10.27
CA ALA A 97 8.54 -17.11 -9.55
C ALA A 97 9.74 -17.41 -10.46
N GLY A 98 10.93 -16.99 -10.02
CA GLY A 98 12.20 -17.20 -10.72
C GLY A 98 12.43 -16.31 -11.95
N LYS A 99 11.55 -15.35 -12.25
CA LYS A 99 11.67 -14.46 -13.44
C LYS A 99 12.22 -13.07 -13.10
N TYR A 100 12.30 -12.72 -11.83
CA TYR A 100 12.66 -11.38 -11.36
C TYR A 100 13.79 -11.42 -10.33
N THR A 101 14.52 -10.32 -10.26
CA THR A 101 15.60 -10.14 -9.27
C THR A 101 15.07 -9.66 -7.93
N SER A 102 13.92 -8.98 -7.93
CA SER A 102 13.22 -8.51 -6.72
C SER A 102 11.71 -8.52 -6.93
N TYR A 103 10.97 -8.67 -5.83
CA TYR A 103 9.52 -8.75 -5.78
C TYR A 103 8.99 -7.77 -4.75
N VAL A 104 8.16 -6.84 -5.18
CA VAL A 104 7.42 -5.90 -4.32
C VAL A 104 5.97 -6.32 -4.28
N ILE A 105 5.44 -6.58 -3.08
CA ILE A 105 4.11 -7.16 -2.93
C ILE A 105 3.28 -6.37 -1.93
N MET A 106 2.12 -5.88 -2.37
CA MET A 106 1.03 -5.42 -1.49
C MET A 106 0.10 -6.60 -1.20
N PRO A 107 0.10 -7.14 0.02
CA PRO A 107 -0.70 -8.34 0.34
C PRO A 107 -2.19 -8.05 0.55
N ALA A 108 -2.61 -6.79 0.58
CA ALA A 108 -3.97 -6.35 0.90
C ALA A 108 -4.47 -6.91 2.25
N THR A 109 -5.76 -7.27 2.33
CA THR A 109 -6.40 -7.86 3.51
C THR A 109 -6.49 -9.39 3.44
N PHE A 110 -5.80 -10.03 2.49
CA PHE A 110 -5.86 -11.48 2.36
C PHE A 110 -5.26 -12.20 3.58
N ASP A 111 -5.92 -13.26 4.01
CA ASP A 111 -5.37 -14.19 4.99
C ASP A 111 -4.41 -15.18 4.31
N PHE A 112 -3.50 -15.76 5.10
CA PHE A 112 -2.59 -16.84 4.65
C PHE A 112 -1.74 -16.49 3.42
N THR A 113 -1.22 -15.27 3.37
CA THR A 113 -0.38 -14.82 2.26
C THR A 113 1.03 -15.43 2.29
N ALA A 114 1.52 -15.82 3.46
CA ALA A 114 2.85 -16.40 3.66
C ALA A 114 3.10 -17.64 2.79
N ASP A 115 2.12 -18.56 2.67
CA ASP A 115 2.24 -19.78 1.86
C ASP A 115 2.48 -19.49 0.37
N MET A 116 1.90 -18.40 -0.12
CA MET A 116 2.06 -18.01 -1.52
C MET A 116 3.35 -17.22 -1.75
N ILE A 117 3.63 -16.27 -0.88
CA ILE A 117 4.83 -15.44 -0.95
C ILE A 117 6.08 -16.28 -0.68
N GLY A 118 6.00 -17.29 0.19
CA GLY A 118 7.07 -18.24 0.49
C GLY A 118 7.55 -19.09 -0.71
N LYS A 119 6.84 -19.08 -1.84
CA LYS A 119 7.30 -19.68 -3.10
C LYS A 119 8.35 -18.84 -3.82
N LEU A 120 8.50 -17.59 -3.43
CA LEU A 120 9.50 -16.66 -3.96
C LEU A 120 10.78 -16.71 -3.11
N PRO A 121 11.97 -16.41 -3.69
CA PRO A 121 13.20 -16.29 -2.92
C PRO A 121 13.06 -15.21 -1.85
N ARG A 122 13.09 -15.60 -0.57
CA ARG A 122 12.80 -14.75 0.59
C ARG A 122 13.63 -13.48 0.61
N GLU A 123 14.90 -13.57 0.30
CA GLU A 123 15.87 -12.47 0.29
C GLU A 123 15.62 -11.42 -0.82
N ARG A 124 14.63 -11.69 -1.70
CA ARG A 124 14.26 -10.82 -2.83
C ARG A 124 12.86 -10.24 -2.71
N VAL A 125 12.14 -10.56 -1.64
CA VAL A 125 10.77 -10.12 -1.42
C VAL A 125 10.72 -8.92 -0.48
N TYR A 126 10.01 -7.89 -0.88
CA TYR A 126 9.73 -6.67 -0.13
C TYR A 126 8.22 -6.49 0.00
N ILE A 127 7.74 -6.39 1.21
CA ILE A 127 6.32 -6.14 1.49
C ILE A 127 6.07 -4.63 1.50
N LEU A 128 4.94 -4.22 0.97
CA LEU A 128 4.59 -2.80 0.85
C LEU A 128 3.19 -2.52 1.38
N ASP A 129 3.00 -1.33 1.96
CA ASP A 129 1.76 -0.76 2.45
C ASP A 129 1.25 -1.33 3.78
N ARG A 130 1.26 -2.63 3.97
CA ARG A 130 0.71 -3.29 5.15
C ARG A 130 1.71 -4.23 5.81
N LYS A 131 1.87 -4.07 7.11
CA LYS A 131 2.51 -5.08 7.95
C LYS A 131 1.49 -6.18 8.26
N LYS A 132 1.92 -7.44 8.15
CA LYS A 132 1.09 -8.60 8.44
C LYS A 132 1.83 -9.57 9.37
N ASP A 133 1.09 -10.23 10.26
CA ASP A 133 1.65 -11.14 11.25
C ASP A 133 2.25 -12.40 10.60
N ASP A 134 1.67 -12.87 9.49
CA ASP A 134 2.19 -13.99 8.72
C ASP A 134 3.40 -13.64 7.82
N LEU A 135 3.79 -12.35 7.72
CA LEU A 135 4.90 -11.85 6.91
C LEU A 135 5.98 -11.11 7.72
N THR A 136 6.08 -11.41 9.02
CA THR A 136 7.03 -10.70 9.92
C THR A 136 8.49 -10.87 9.55
N ASP A 137 8.82 -11.87 8.78
CA ASP A 137 10.19 -12.20 8.37
C ASP A 137 10.67 -11.47 7.11
N TYR A 138 9.78 -10.73 6.47
CA TYR A 138 10.10 -9.99 5.25
C TYR A 138 10.40 -8.51 5.55
N PRO A 139 11.32 -7.88 4.79
CA PRO A 139 11.46 -6.43 4.80
C PRO A 139 10.16 -5.76 4.36
N VAL A 140 9.82 -4.65 5.00
CA VAL A 140 8.54 -3.98 4.73
C VAL A 140 8.64 -2.46 4.87
N VAL A 141 8.01 -1.74 3.93
CA VAL A 141 7.64 -0.33 4.09
C VAL A 141 6.13 -0.28 4.31
N TYR A 142 5.68 0.23 5.46
CA TYR A 142 4.28 0.08 5.88
C TYR A 142 3.70 1.34 6.53
N GLN A 143 2.37 1.43 6.49
CA GLN A 143 1.57 2.33 7.29
C GLN A 143 1.08 1.61 8.55
N ASP A 144 1.15 2.30 9.71
CA ASP A 144 0.52 1.84 10.94
C ASP A 144 -0.85 2.51 11.07
N PHE A 145 -1.84 1.96 10.40
CA PHE A 145 -3.17 2.58 10.25
C PHE A 145 -3.85 2.93 11.57
N ASP A 146 -3.60 2.20 12.64
CA ASP A 146 -4.14 2.50 13.98
C ASP A 146 -3.41 3.70 14.58
N GLN A 147 -2.10 3.60 14.71
CA GLN A 147 -1.30 4.65 15.32
C GLN A 147 -1.30 5.93 14.47
N ASP A 148 -1.29 5.81 13.14
CA ASP A 148 -1.31 6.95 12.22
C ASP A 148 -2.59 7.79 12.36
N VAL A 149 -3.76 7.14 12.48
CA VAL A 149 -5.03 7.85 12.69
C VAL A 149 -5.07 8.46 14.08
N TYR A 150 -4.66 7.74 15.11
CA TYR A 150 -4.62 8.25 16.47
C TYR A 150 -3.71 9.49 16.58
N ASP A 151 -2.49 9.43 16.04
CA ASP A 151 -1.53 10.53 16.07
C ASP A 151 -2.07 11.76 15.31
N ALA A 152 -2.62 11.56 14.10
CA ALA A 152 -3.16 12.64 13.29
C ALA A 152 -4.38 13.32 13.93
N LEU A 153 -5.24 12.57 14.62
CA LEU A 153 -6.37 13.14 15.36
C LEU A 153 -5.91 13.93 16.59
N ASN A 154 -4.86 13.48 17.30
CA ASN A 154 -4.27 14.26 18.39
C ASN A 154 -3.62 15.54 17.86
N GLU A 155 -2.92 15.50 16.71
CA GLU A 155 -2.38 16.69 16.05
C GLU A 155 -3.49 17.71 15.71
N GLY A 156 -4.70 17.21 15.33
CA GLY A 156 -5.85 18.03 14.97
C GLY A 156 -6.82 18.34 16.11
N LEU A 157 -6.48 18.04 17.37
CA LEU A 157 -7.39 18.16 18.51
C LEU A 157 -7.98 19.57 18.66
N ASP A 158 -7.17 20.60 18.44
CA ASP A 158 -7.59 22.01 18.45
C ASP A 158 -8.70 22.32 17.43
N LEU A 159 -8.69 21.67 16.29
CA LEU A 159 -9.73 21.81 15.26
C LEU A 159 -10.98 20.97 15.56
N LEU A 160 -10.81 19.85 16.26
CA LEU A 160 -11.88 18.90 16.55
C LEU A 160 -12.76 19.33 17.74
N GLN A 161 -12.22 20.06 18.72
CA GLN A 161 -12.92 20.46 19.96
C GLN A 161 -14.21 21.26 19.75
N LYS A 162 -14.37 21.91 18.60
CA LYS A 162 -15.61 22.66 18.25
C LYS A 162 -16.78 21.75 17.84
N TYR A 163 -16.51 20.47 17.54
CA TYR A 163 -17.55 19.51 17.15
C TYR A 163 -18.00 18.69 18.35
N THR A 164 -19.30 18.41 18.41
CA THR A 164 -19.91 17.63 19.47
C THR A 164 -19.89 16.13 19.21
N LYS A 165 -19.79 15.75 17.94
CA LYS A 165 -19.82 14.34 17.52
C LYS A 165 -18.86 14.07 16.34
N LEU A 166 -18.07 13.01 16.46
CA LEU A 166 -17.20 12.52 15.41
C LEU A 166 -17.80 11.27 14.76
N ILE A 167 -17.85 11.23 13.44
CA ILE A 167 -18.50 10.14 12.69
C ILE A 167 -17.53 9.58 11.67
N MET A 168 -17.17 8.30 11.81
CA MET A 168 -16.34 7.61 10.84
C MET A 168 -17.19 6.79 9.88
N ILE A 169 -16.94 6.98 8.57
CA ILE A 169 -17.52 6.14 7.54
C ILE A 169 -16.56 4.98 7.30
N PHE A 170 -16.96 3.80 7.72
CA PHE A 170 -16.17 2.58 7.58
C PHE A 170 -16.95 1.50 6.82
N PRO A 171 -16.83 1.42 5.49
CA PRO A 171 -17.55 0.43 4.68
C PRO A 171 -17.14 -1.01 4.96
N GLY A 172 -15.95 -1.23 5.55
CA GLY A 172 -15.33 -2.55 5.66
C GLY A 172 -14.68 -3.00 4.34
N GLY A 173 -14.47 -4.30 4.18
CA GLY A 173 -13.90 -4.88 2.97
C GLY A 173 -12.41 -4.56 2.81
N LYS A 174 -12.06 -3.72 1.83
CA LYS A 174 -10.67 -3.34 1.56
C LYS A 174 -10.09 -2.32 2.54
N GLU A 175 -10.93 -1.63 3.32
CA GLU A 175 -10.46 -0.61 4.26
C GLU A 175 -9.68 -1.25 5.42
N PRO A 176 -8.53 -0.69 5.82
CA PRO A 176 -7.77 -1.19 6.97
C PRO A 176 -8.53 -0.98 8.28
N GLU A 177 -8.76 -2.05 9.05
CA GLU A 177 -9.44 -1.97 10.35
C GLU A 177 -8.69 -1.07 11.35
N GLY A 178 -7.37 -0.98 11.25
CA GLY A 178 -6.57 -0.09 12.06
C GLY A 178 -7.06 1.36 12.03
N ARG A 179 -7.57 1.85 10.90
CA ARG A 179 -8.16 3.21 10.85
C ARG A 179 -9.33 3.38 11.81
N MET A 180 -10.20 2.37 11.87
CA MET A 180 -11.33 2.36 12.78
C MET A 180 -10.87 2.26 14.24
N ASN A 181 -9.90 1.39 14.52
CA ASN A 181 -9.37 1.19 15.86
C ASN A 181 -8.71 2.47 16.41
N GLY A 182 -7.85 3.13 15.63
CA GLY A 182 -7.21 4.39 16.01
C GLY A 182 -8.23 5.52 16.25
N PHE A 183 -9.26 5.61 15.41
CA PHE A 183 -10.36 6.55 15.60
C PHE A 183 -11.14 6.29 16.88
N GLN A 184 -11.53 5.04 17.16
CA GLN A 184 -12.27 4.68 18.37
C GLN A 184 -11.44 4.92 19.63
N ARG A 185 -10.16 4.56 19.60
CA ARG A 185 -9.23 4.80 20.70
C ARG A 185 -9.14 6.29 21.02
N PHE A 186 -8.89 7.13 20.00
CA PHE A 186 -8.86 8.59 20.16
C PHE A 186 -10.15 9.14 20.76
N CYS A 187 -11.31 8.78 20.20
CA CYS A 187 -12.59 9.26 20.70
C CYS A 187 -12.85 8.87 22.16
N SER A 188 -12.51 7.63 22.51
CA SER A 188 -12.66 7.12 23.89
C SER A 188 -11.77 7.87 24.88
N GLU A 189 -10.48 8.08 24.52
CA GLU A 189 -9.53 8.73 25.42
C GLU A 189 -9.79 10.24 25.58
N MET A 190 -10.22 10.89 24.50
CA MET A 190 -10.51 12.35 24.50
C MET A 190 -11.96 12.70 24.89
N GLY A 191 -12.81 11.70 25.12
CA GLY A 191 -14.19 11.90 25.56
C GLY A 191 -15.14 12.40 24.48
N PHE A 192 -14.85 12.21 23.21
CA PHE A 192 -15.73 12.58 22.11
C PHE A 192 -16.89 11.58 21.97
N GLN A 193 -18.09 12.11 21.73
CA GLN A 193 -19.17 11.28 21.20
C GLN A 193 -18.78 10.80 19.80
N SER A 194 -18.88 9.51 19.53
CA SER A 194 -18.49 8.95 18.24
C SER A 194 -19.51 7.97 17.68
N GLU A 195 -19.53 7.86 16.37
CA GLU A 195 -20.38 6.91 15.63
C GLU A 195 -19.59 6.33 14.46
N ILE A 196 -19.75 5.02 14.20
CA ILE A 196 -19.21 4.37 13.00
C ILE A 196 -20.38 3.95 12.12
N ILE A 197 -20.38 4.40 10.88
CA ILE A 197 -21.41 4.08 9.89
C ILE A 197 -20.79 3.45 8.64
N ARG A 198 -21.53 2.58 7.97
CA ARG A 198 -21.02 1.94 6.73
C ARG A 198 -21.07 2.86 5.51
N ASN A 199 -22.04 3.77 5.45
CA ASN A 199 -22.24 4.71 4.36
C ASN A 199 -23.08 5.90 4.82
N VAL A 200 -23.21 6.92 3.96
CA VAL A 200 -23.96 8.15 4.26
C VAL A 200 -25.34 8.22 3.61
N ILE A 201 -25.85 7.12 3.01
CA ILE A 201 -27.07 7.16 2.16
C ILE A 201 -28.29 7.66 2.95
N ASN A 202 -28.48 7.18 4.17
CA ASN A 202 -29.63 7.55 5.02
C ASN A 202 -29.20 8.41 6.22
N LYS A 203 -27.99 8.99 6.18
CA LYS A 203 -27.50 9.84 7.27
C LYS A 203 -28.02 11.25 7.10
N GLU A 204 -28.67 11.76 8.14
CA GLU A 204 -28.96 13.17 8.24
C GLU A 204 -27.75 13.90 8.82
N MET A 205 -27.17 14.84 8.07
CA MET A 205 -26.08 15.70 8.52
C MET A 205 -26.61 16.84 9.40
N ARG A 206 -25.92 17.11 10.51
CA ARG A 206 -26.28 18.17 11.48
C ARG A 206 -25.06 19.03 11.79
N ALA A 207 -25.30 20.30 12.13
CA ALA A 207 -24.24 21.15 12.66
C ALA A 207 -23.61 20.55 13.93
N GLY A 208 -22.32 20.74 14.12
CA GLY A 208 -21.56 20.17 15.23
C GLY A 208 -21.05 18.73 14.99
N GLU A 209 -21.25 18.17 13.79
CA GLU A 209 -20.70 16.86 13.42
C GLU A 209 -19.42 16.99 12.59
N ALA A 210 -18.41 16.14 12.83
CA ALA A 210 -17.25 16.00 11.96
C ALA A 210 -17.17 14.58 11.39
N TYR A 211 -16.95 14.48 10.08
CA TYR A 211 -17.00 13.24 9.32
C TYR A 211 -15.61 12.82 8.85
N PHE A 212 -15.24 11.56 9.09
CA PHE A 212 -14.02 10.92 8.63
C PHE A 212 -14.33 9.96 7.48
N VAL A 213 -13.84 10.24 6.29
CA VAL A 213 -14.28 9.57 5.07
C VAL A 213 -13.13 9.02 4.24
N PRO A 214 -13.03 7.68 4.05
CA PRO A 214 -11.94 7.08 3.27
C PRO A 214 -12.15 7.13 1.75
N SER A 215 -13.41 7.26 1.26
CA SER A 215 -13.69 7.20 -0.17
C SER A 215 -14.11 8.53 -0.76
N ASP A 216 -13.58 8.88 -1.94
CA ASP A 216 -13.92 10.12 -2.65
C ASP A 216 -15.41 10.18 -3.02
N ARG A 217 -16.05 9.02 -3.29
CA ARG A 217 -17.52 8.96 -3.54
C ARG A 217 -18.32 9.46 -2.35
N ASN A 218 -17.98 9.04 -1.13
CA ASN A 218 -18.65 9.50 0.07
C ASN A 218 -18.25 10.93 0.43
N LEU A 219 -17.00 11.34 0.15
CA LEU A 219 -16.56 12.73 0.30
C LEU A 219 -17.44 13.69 -0.53
N VAL A 220 -17.63 13.40 -1.81
CA VAL A 220 -18.49 14.21 -2.69
C VAL A 220 -19.94 14.25 -2.19
N ARG A 221 -20.46 13.14 -1.65
CA ARG A 221 -21.80 13.10 -1.06
C ARG A 221 -21.93 14.00 0.17
N LEU A 222 -20.93 13.94 1.07
CA LEU A 222 -20.91 14.81 2.26
C LEU A 222 -20.86 16.29 1.89
N ILE A 223 -20.04 16.67 0.91
CA ILE A 223 -19.95 18.05 0.43
C ILE A 223 -21.31 18.52 -0.13
N LYS A 224 -21.97 17.68 -0.93
CA LYS A 224 -23.33 17.99 -1.45
C LYS A 224 -24.35 18.13 -0.32
N MET A 225 -24.35 17.22 0.64
CA MET A 225 -25.26 17.28 1.79
C MET A 225 -25.05 18.55 2.61
N ALA A 226 -23.82 18.97 2.85
CA ALA A 226 -23.51 20.22 3.53
C ALA A 226 -24.06 21.43 2.74
N SER A 227 -23.83 21.46 1.43
CA SER A 227 -24.31 22.52 0.54
C SER A 227 -25.84 22.60 0.50
N GLU A 228 -26.55 21.47 0.36
CA GLU A 228 -28.02 21.40 0.36
C GLU A 228 -28.65 21.89 1.66
N LYS A 229 -27.95 21.73 2.79
CA LYS A 229 -28.37 22.18 4.11
C LYS A 229 -27.86 23.58 4.50
N ASN A 230 -27.13 24.25 3.60
CA ASN A 230 -26.46 25.53 3.86
C ASN A 230 -25.49 25.46 5.07
N LEU A 231 -24.84 24.30 5.32
CA LEU A 231 -23.86 24.13 6.36
C LEU A 231 -22.45 24.44 5.80
N VAL A 232 -21.71 25.26 6.53
CA VAL A 232 -20.36 25.70 6.14
C VAL A 232 -19.33 24.69 6.63
N LEU A 233 -18.53 24.12 5.70
CA LEU A 233 -17.44 23.23 6.04
C LEU A 233 -16.37 23.95 6.86
N GLY A 234 -15.85 23.26 7.85
CA GLY A 234 -14.84 23.80 8.79
C GLY A 234 -15.42 24.74 9.86
N LYS A 235 -16.71 25.09 9.77
CA LYS A 235 -17.41 25.91 10.76
C LYS A 235 -18.57 25.15 11.40
N ASP A 236 -19.59 24.81 10.60
CA ASP A 236 -20.79 24.14 11.08
C ASP A 236 -20.62 22.61 11.10
N VAL A 237 -19.92 22.06 10.10
CA VAL A 237 -19.58 20.65 9.97
C VAL A 237 -18.13 20.48 9.56
N GLY A 238 -17.48 19.41 10.04
CA GLY A 238 -16.11 19.04 9.67
C GLY A 238 -16.07 17.89 8.69
N ILE A 239 -15.09 17.90 7.80
CA ILE A 239 -14.76 16.74 6.95
C ILE A 239 -13.25 16.52 6.99
N VAL A 240 -12.84 15.28 7.31
CA VAL A 240 -11.48 14.77 7.19
C VAL A 240 -11.51 13.59 6.22
N SER A 241 -10.66 13.61 5.19
CA SER A 241 -10.53 12.49 4.27
C SER A 241 -9.21 11.74 4.51
N PHE A 242 -9.07 10.56 3.93
CA PHE A 242 -7.84 9.78 3.98
C PHE A 242 -7.14 9.80 2.62
N ASN A 243 -5.80 9.77 2.65
CA ASN A 243 -4.92 9.82 1.50
C ASN A 243 -5.08 11.11 0.69
N ASP A 244 -4.09 11.96 0.74
CA ASP A 244 -4.12 13.26 0.08
C ASP A 244 -4.01 13.11 -1.45
N THR A 245 -4.63 14.04 -2.16
CA THR A 245 -4.57 14.12 -3.63
C THR A 245 -4.73 15.58 -4.05
N VAL A 246 -4.21 15.93 -5.23
CA VAL A 246 -4.34 17.29 -5.82
C VAL A 246 -5.81 17.74 -5.88
N LEU A 247 -6.75 16.82 -6.13
CA LEU A 247 -8.17 17.14 -6.13
C LEU A 247 -8.66 17.63 -4.75
N LYS A 248 -8.18 17.03 -3.67
CA LYS A 248 -8.56 17.40 -2.29
C LYS A 248 -8.02 18.75 -1.85
N GLU A 249 -6.97 19.24 -2.50
CA GLU A 249 -6.46 20.60 -2.25
C GLU A 249 -7.44 21.70 -2.68
N VAL A 250 -8.19 21.45 -3.77
CA VAL A 250 -9.03 22.47 -4.41
C VAL A 250 -10.53 22.31 -4.14
N VAL A 251 -10.99 21.08 -3.96
CA VAL A 251 -12.41 20.80 -3.74
C VAL A 251 -12.89 21.45 -2.45
N ALA A 252 -14.03 22.16 -2.51
CA ALA A 252 -14.69 22.86 -1.39
C ALA A 252 -13.75 23.79 -0.60
N GLY A 253 -12.75 24.37 -1.26
CA GLY A 253 -11.76 25.25 -0.64
C GLY A 253 -10.64 24.53 0.11
N GLY A 254 -10.49 23.23 -0.09
CA GLY A 254 -9.48 22.35 0.49
C GLY A 254 -10.01 21.44 1.58
N ILE A 255 -9.79 20.15 1.40
CA ILE A 255 -10.18 19.09 2.34
C ILE A 255 -9.01 18.72 3.24
N THR A 256 -9.21 18.79 4.55
CA THR A 256 -8.27 18.26 5.54
C THR A 256 -8.12 16.76 5.37
N THR A 257 -6.88 16.26 5.34
CA THR A 257 -6.61 14.85 5.09
C THR A 257 -5.66 14.25 6.12
N ILE A 258 -5.85 12.97 6.42
CA ILE A 258 -4.87 12.11 7.08
C ILE A 258 -4.17 11.34 5.97
N SER A 259 -2.90 11.58 5.75
CA SER A 259 -2.15 10.98 4.63
C SER A 259 -0.74 10.62 5.00
N THR A 260 -0.29 9.47 4.52
CA THR A 260 1.14 9.16 4.46
C THR A 260 1.77 9.87 3.27
N ASP A 261 3.09 10.07 3.32
CA ASP A 261 3.88 10.56 2.18
C ASP A 261 4.16 9.39 1.23
N PHE A 262 3.35 9.26 0.19
CA PHE A 262 3.48 8.20 -0.81
C PHE A 262 4.74 8.34 -1.67
N GLN A 263 5.25 9.56 -1.87
CA GLN A 263 6.49 9.78 -2.60
C GLN A 263 7.69 9.28 -1.77
N LEU A 264 7.73 9.61 -0.48
CA LEU A 264 8.75 9.10 0.44
C LEU A 264 8.69 7.57 0.55
N MET A 265 7.48 6.98 0.55
CA MET A 265 7.29 5.54 0.56
C MET A 265 7.93 4.88 -0.67
N GLY A 266 7.74 5.46 -1.86
CA GLY A 266 8.36 4.99 -3.10
C GLY A 266 9.88 5.09 -3.09
N GLN A 267 10.43 6.23 -2.64
CA GLN A 267 11.87 6.44 -2.48
C GLN A 267 12.50 5.44 -1.50
N THR A 268 11.83 5.26 -0.36
CA THR A 268 12.27 4.32 0.69
C THR A 268 12.31 2.89 0.16
N LEU A 269 11.29 2.47 -0.57
CA LEU A 269 11.23 1.16 -1.19
C LEU A 269 12.37 0.95 -2.19
N ALA A 270 12.62 1.92 -3.09
CA ALA A 270 13.70 1.85 -4.06
C ALA A 270 15.06 1.68 -3.38
N ARG A 271 15.34 2.51 -2.34
CA ARG A 271 16.57 2.40 -1.54
C ARG A 271 16.69 1.04 -0.88
N MET A 272 15.61 0.51 -0.27
CA MET A 272 15.64 -0.81 0.35
C MET A 272 16.02 -1.92 -0.63
N ILE A 273 15.54 -1.86 -1.87
CA ILE A 273 15.87 -2.83 -2.92
C ILE A 273 17.33 -2.70 -3.35
N GLN A 274 17.81 -1.47 -3.58
CA GLN A 274 19.20 -1.20 -4.01
C GLN A 274 20.20 -1.63 -2.93
N ASP A 275 19.91 -1.31 -1.67
CA ASP A 275 20.79 -1.63 -0.51
C ASP A 275 20.59 -3.07 0.00
N ARG A 276 19.65 -3.84 -0.55
CA ARG A 276 19.22 -5.16 -0.06
C ARG A 276 18.89 -5.14 1.45
N SER A 277 18.25 -4.08 1.89
CA SER A 277 17.89 -3.88 3.29
C SER A 277 16.83 -4.87 3.76
N THR A 278 17.00 -5.38 4.97
CA THR A 278 16.02 -6.28 5.65
C THR A 278 15.17 -5.55 6.68
N GLY A 279 15.20 -4.21 6.68
CA GLY A 279 14.52 -3.37 7.65
C GLY A 279 12.98 -3.40 7.56
N LYS A 280 12.35 -2.96 8.64
CA LYS A 280 10.91 -2.69 8.73
C LYS A 280 10.73 -1.20 8.94
N ILE A 281 10.27 -0.48 7.94
CA ILE A 281 10.21 0.98 7.94
C ILE A 281 8.77 1.43 7.96
N ARG A 282 8.35 2.08 9.06
CA ARG A 282 7.06 2.76 9.12
C ARG A 282 7.13 4.06 8.31
N ASN A 283 6.20 4.22 7.39
CA ASN A 283 5.97 5.45 6.66
C ASN A 283 4.81 6.18 7.32
N GLN A 284 5.14 7.08 8.24
CA GLN A 284 4.17 7.75 9.11
C GLN A 284 3.21 8.63 8.31
N SER A 285 1.94 8.66 8.74
CA SER A 285 0.94 9.62 8.24
C SER A 285 0.92 10.88 9.11
N SER A 286 0.46 11.99 8.53
CA SER A 286 0.26 13.28 9.19
C SER A 286 -1.09 13.87 8.85
N LEU A 287 -1.53 14.87 9.64
CA LEU A 287 -2.71 15.65 9.36
C LEU A 287 -2.36 16.84 8.46
N ILE A 288 -2.89 16.85 7.24
CA ILE A 288 -2.75 17.99 6.33
C ILE A 288 -3.96 18.90 6.54
N ARG A 289 -3.74 20.01 7.25
CA ARG A 289 -4.78 20.95 7.66
C ARG A 289 -5.25 21.80 6.50
N ARG A 290 -6.56 21.84 6.24
CA ARG A 290 -7.23 22.69 5.25
C ARG A 290 -8.58 23.21 5.78
N LYS A 291 -9.34 23.90 4.94
CA LYS A 291 -10.56 24.60 5.36
C LYS A 291 -11.74 23.73 5.77
N SER A 292 -11.71 22.43 5.50
CA SER A 292 -12.86 21.54 5.78
C SER A 292 -12.96 21.06 7.23
N LEU A 293 -11.98 21.38 8.08
CA LEU A 293 -11.97 21.04 9.50
C LEU A 293 -11.71 22.27 10.36
#